data_fc01a9f5583adc6233d66e6ae012f689
#
_entry.id   fc01a9f5583adc6233d66e6ae012f689
#
_cell.length_a   1.000
_cell.length_b   1.000
_cell.length_c   1.000
_cell.angle_alpha   90.00
_cell.angle_beta   90.00
_cell.angle_gamma   90.00
#
_symmetry.space_group_name_H-M   'P 1'
#
loop_
_entity.id
_entity.type
_entity.pdbx_description
1 polymer ?
#
loop_
_entity_poly.entity_id
_entity_poly.type
_entity_poly.pdbx_seq_one_letter_code
_entity_poly.pdbx_strand_id
1 'polypeptide(L)'
;MCRFLAYIGPELPIESLLLAPENSLLNQSLDPELHPSLQLAGWGFAAWSAHLLKPAAPLLYHRPKAAFHDDNAKTLIPSLQAHTMLSHIRAASYDASVVQADENCHPFSFDHTPWIIAQNGALPHWRQLQRELLPHCKDQYLTQMRGTTDTEFLYVLLLSLL
;
A
#
# COMPACT_ATOMS: atom_id res chain seq x y z
N MET A 1 13.88 3.24 -3.97
CA MET A 1 13.19 2.95 -2.68
C MET A 1 11.73 3.38 -2.79
N CYS A 2 10.81 2.60 -2.21
CA CYS A 2 9.40 2.98 -2.09
C CYS A 2 9.21 4.24 -1.22
N ARG A 3 8.02 4.79 -1.21
CA ARG A 3 7.59 5.86 -0.31
C ARG A 3 6.26 5.50 0.29
N PHE A 4 6.01 5.92 1.51
CA PHE A 4 4.70 5.86 2.12
C PHE A 4 4.38 7.13 2.90
N LEU A 5 3.10 7.39 3.07
CA LEU A 5 2.54 8.45 3.88
C LEU A 5 1.52 7.86 4.82
N ALA A 6 1.63 8.15 6.10
CA ALA A 6 0.63 7.83 7.11
C ALA A 6 0.06 9.13 7.68
N TYR A 7 -1.25 9.22 7.78
CA TYR A 7 -1.98 10.37 8.33
C TYR A 7 -3.00 9.91 9.34
N ILE A 8 -3.07 10.59 10.47
CA ILE A 8 -4.13 10.48 11.47
C ILE A 8 -4.38 11.90 11.97
N GLY A 9 -5.61 12.39 11.85
CA GLY A 9 -5.95 13.75 12.24
C GLY A 9 -7.38 14.14 11.92
N PRO A 10 -7.69 15.44 11.87
CA PRO A 10 -8.98 15.93 11.38
C PRO A 10 -9.27 15.45 9.96
N GLU A 11 -10.53 15.37 9.59
CA GLU A 11 -10.89 15.00 8.23
C GLU A 11 -10.41 16.05 7.21
N LEU A 12 -9.62 15.62 6.25
CA LEU A 12 -9.03 16.46 5.20
C LEU A 12 -9.31 15.86 3.81
N PRO A 13 -9.39 16.70 2.75
CA PRO A 13 -9.36 16.20 1.39
C PRO A 13 -8.09 15.37 1.15
N ILE A 14 -8.23 14.18 0.56
CA ILE A 14 -7.07 13.31 0.26
C ILE A 14 -6.10 14.02 -0.71
N GLU A 15 -6.61 14.88 -1.57
CA GLU A 15 -5.83 15.72 -2.47
C GLU A 15 -4.77 16.56 -1.71
N SER A 16 -5.14 17.13 -0.57
CA SER A 16 -4.23 17.94 0.25
C SER A 16 -3.08 17.14 0.87
N LEU A 17 -3.20 15.81 0.92
CA LEU A 17 -2.19 14.90 1.43
C LEU A 17 -1.32 14.30 0.33
N LEU A 18 -1.92 13.95 -0.81
CA LEU A 18 -1.24 13.19 -1.86
C LEU A 18 -0.73 14.01 -3.03
N LEU A 19 -1.36 15.18 -3.32
CA LEU A 19 -1.10 15.96 -4.52
C LEU A 19 -0.62 17.38 -4.24
N ALA A 20 -1.30 18.12 -3.36
CA ALA A 20 -1.10 19.55 -3.19
C ALA A 20 0.28 19.98 -2.64
N PRO A 21 0.92 19.28 -1.70
CA PRO A 21 2.25 19.67 -1.22
C PRO A 21 3.32 19.55 -2.30
N GLU A 22 4.26 20.47 -2.35
CA GLU A 22 5.42 20.40 -3.27
C GLU A 22 6.18 19.08 -3.13
N ASN A 23 6.37 18.61 -1.90
CA ASN A 23 6.96 17.32 -1.58
C ASN A 23 5.91 16.21 -1.42
N SER A 24 4.76 16.30 -2.11
CA SER A 24 3.71 15.29 -2.03
C SER A 24 4.23 13.91 -2.43
N LEU A 25 3.53 12.88 -1.98
CA LEU A 25 3.91 11.50 -2.28
C LEU A 25 3.99 11.24 -3.80
N LEU A 26 3.08 11.83 -4.58
CA LEU A 26 3.09 11.73 -6.04
C LEU A 26 4.27 12.48 -6.66
N ASN A 27 4.58 13.69 -6.21
CA ASN A 27 5.72 14.44 -6.71
C ASN A 27 7.05 13.73 -6.42
N GLN A 28 7.20 13.18 -5.22
CA GLN A 28 8.36 12.36 -4.86
C GLN A 28 8.52 11.10 -5.73
N SER A 29 7.46 10.63 -6.40
CA SER A 29 7.56 9.48 -7.31
C SER A 29 8.20 9.86 -8.65
N LEU A 30 8.11 11.12 -9.04
CA LEU A 30 8.66 11.68 -10.29
C LEU A 30 10.05 12.28 -10.11
N ASP A 31 10.24 13.01 -9.01
CA ASP A 31 11.49 13.70 -8.69
C ASP A 31 11.93 13.36 -7.26
N PRO A 32 12.51 12.19 -7.06
CA PRO A 32 12.91 11.73 -5.74
C PRO A 32 14.25 12.37 -5.33
N GLU A 33 14.21 13.35 -4.44
CA GLU A 33 15.41 14.03 -3.91
C GLU A 33 16.43 13.07 -3.27
N LEU A 34 15.95 12.00 -2.61
CA LEU A 34 16.81 11.10 -1.83
C LEU A 34 17.40 9.93 -2.62
N HIS A 35 16.85 9.60 -3.78
CA HIS A 35 17.29 8.46 -4.58
C HIS A 35 16.83 8.58 -6.03
N PRO A 36 17.71 8.50 -7.03
CA PRO A 36 17.40 8.79 -8.43
C PRO A 36 16.50 7.76 -9.14
N SER A 37 15.93 6.79 -8.44
CA SER A 37 15.05 5.80 -9.05
C SER A 37 13.59 6.24 -9.05
N LEU A 38 12.99 6.29 -10.23
CA LEU A 38 11.56 6.50 -10.43
C LEU A 38 10.73 5.38 -9.77
N GLN A 39 9.56 5.74 -9.24
CA GLN A 39 8.70 4.80 -8.54
C GLN A 39 7.48 4.49 -9.41
N LEU A 40 7.64 3.55 -10.33
CA LEU A 40 6.69 3.26 -11.41
C LEU A 40 5.96 1.92 -11.25
N ALA A 41 6.24 1.16 -10.18
CA ALA A 41 5.82 -0.23 -10.07
C ALA A 41 4.44 -0.41 -9.40
N GLY A 42 3.71 0.67 -9.22
CA GLY A 42 2.38 0.66 -8.64
C GLY A 42 2.26 1.52 -7.39
N TRP A 43 1.04 1.74 -6.97
CA TRP A 43 0.71 2.54 -5.80
C TRP A 43 -0.65 2.16 -5.23
N GLY A 44 -0.94 2.66 -4.05
CA GLY A 44 -2.24 2.47 -3.43
C GLY A 44 -2.40 3.26 -2.16
N PHE A 45 -3.63 3.29 -1.66
CA PHE A 45 -3.95 3.85 -0.35
C PHE A 45 -5.11 3.10 0.30
N ALA A 46 -5.13 3.18 1.63
CA ALA A 46 -6.27 2.86 2.48
C ALA A 46 -6.70 4.15 3.19
N ALA A 47 -7.98 4.49 3.13
CA ALA A 47 -8.51 5.73 3.70
C ALA A 47 -9.77 5.46 4.52
N TRP A 48 -9.84 5.99 5.73
CA TRP A 48 -11.02 6.00 6.58
C TRP A 48 -11.60 7.40 6.61
N SER A 49 -12.91 7.48 6.43
CA SER A 49 -13.67 8.72 6.51
C SER A 49 -15.03 8.45 7.14
N ALA A 50 -15.49 9.40 7.95
CA ALA A 50 -16.83 9.37 8.50
C ALA A 50 -17.94 9.42 7.43
N HIS A 51 -17.59 9.87 6.22
CA HIS A 51 -18.53 10.01 5.09
C HIS A 51 -18.64 8.75 4.23
N LEU A 52 -17.84 7.72 4.49
CA LEU A 52 -17.98 6.44 3.80
C LEU A 52 -19.23 5.68 4.28
N LEU A 53 -19.85 4.92 3.38
CA LEU A 53 -20.99 4.05 3.72
C LEU A 53 -20.64 3.03 4.81
N LYS A 54 -19.37 2.65 4.93
CA LYS A 54 -18.83 1.77 5.97
C LYS A 54 -17.65 2.47 6.66
N PRO A 55 -17.89 3.41 7.60
CA PRO A 55 -16.82 4.22 8.21
C PRO A 55 -15.80 3.39 8.99
N ALA A 56 -16.18 2.21 9.49
CA ALA A 56 -15.28 1.30 10.21
C ALA A 56 -14.33 0.52 9.29
N ALA A 57 -14.56 0.50 7.99
CA ALA A 57 -13.70 -0.17 7.02
C ALA A 57 -13.02 0.86 6.12
N PRO A 58 -11.74 0.62 5.74
CA PRO A 58 -11.08 1.53 4.82
C PRO A 58 -11.64 1.40 3.40
N LEU A 59 -11.65 2.52 2.68
CA LEU A 59 -11.66 2.48 1.23
C LEU A 59 -10.25 2.10 0.78
N LEU A 60 -10.14 0.99 0.04
CA LEU A 60 -8.88 0.51 -0.51
C LEU A 60 -8.80 0.84 -2.00
N TYR A 61 -7.66 1.34 -2.41
CA TYR A 61 -7.35 1.61 -3.81
C TYR A 61 -5.95 1.11 -4.15
N HIS A 62 -5.84 0.27 -5.18
CA HIS A 62 -4.57 -0.27 -5.67
C HIS A 62 -4.50 -0.17 -7.19
N ARG A 63 -3.33 0.20 -7.72
CA ARG A 63 -3.04 0.22 -9.16
C ARG A 63 -1.59 -0.17 -9.45
N PRO A 64 -1.34 -1.11 -10.37
CA PRO A 64 0.00 -1.53 -10.77
C PRO A 64 0.56 -0.59 -11.87
N LYS A 65 0.29 0.69 -11.76
CA LYS A 65 0.75 1.76 -12.66
C LYS A 65 1.46 2.84 -11.85
N ALA A 66 2.27 3.65 -12.53
CA ALA A 66 2.78 4.87 -11.93
C ALA A 66 1.61 5.79 -11.53
N ALA A 67 1.66 6.34 -10.33
CA ALA A 67 0.55 7.13 -9.76
C ALA A 67 0.15 8.33 -10.66
N PHE A 68 1.10 8.99 -11.30
CA PHE A 68 0.85 10.12 -12.20
C PHE A 68 0.19 9.73 -13.54
N HIS A 69 0.21 8.46 -13.93
CA HIS A 69 -0.46 7.92 -15.12
C HIS A 69 -1.82 7.29 -14.80
N ASP A 70 -2.30 7.46 -13.58
CA ASP A 70 -3.56 6.89 -13.14
C ASP A 70 -4.71 7.90 -13.29
N ASP A 71 -5.40 7.85 -14.41
CA ASP A 71 -6.51 8.77 -14.68
C ASP A 71 -7.70 8.57 -13.74
N ASN A 72 -7.91 7.35 -13.20
CA ASN A 72 -8.95 7.11 -12.20
C ASN A 72 -8.64 7.85 -10.91
N ALA A 73 -7.39 7.90 -10.50
CA ALA A 73 -6.97 8.63 -9.32
C ALA A 73 -7.20 10.14 -9.43
N LYS A 74 -7.04 10.72 -10.61
CA LYS A 74 -7.25 12.15 -10.87
C LYS A 74 -8.69 12.60 -10.56
N THR A 75 -9.65 11.71 -10.71
CA THR A 75 -11.06 11.99 -10.38
C THR A 75 -11.44 11.53 -8.98
N LEU A 76 -10.87 10.44 -8.51
CA LEU A 76 -11.18 9.85 -7.21
C LEU A 76 -10.60 10.67 -6.06
N ILE A 77 -9.32 11.02 -6.13
CA ILE A 77 -8.61 11.72 -5.05
C ILE A 77 -9.29 13.04 -4.65
N PRO A 78 -9.67 13.95 -5.58
CA PRO A 78 -10.36 15.19 -5.23
C PRO A 78 -11.76 15.00 -4.63
N SER A 79 -12.35 13.82 -4.82
CA SER A 79 -13.71 13.49 -4.37
C SER A 79 -13.75 12.88 -2.97
N LEU A 80 -12.60 12.63 -2.35
CA LEU A 80 -12.49 11.90 -1.09
C LEU A 80 -11.89 12.75 0.03
N GLN A 81 -12.35 12.46 1.24
CA GLN A 81 -11.77 12.96 2.49
C GLN A 81 -11.33 11.79 3.36
N ALA A 82 -10.40 12.04 4.26
CA ALA A 82 -9.95 11.04 5.23
C ALA A 82 -9.50 11.68 6.54
N HIS A 83 -9.81 11.02 7.66
CA HIS A 83 -9.25 11.31 8.97
C HIS A 83 -8.08 10.37 9.32
N THR A 84 -8.00 9.23 8.61
CA THR A 84 -6.89 8.27 8.73
C THR A 84 -6.58 7.75 7.35
N MET A 85 -5.30 7.74 6.99
CA MET A 85 -4.85 7.25 5.68
C MET A 85 -3.46 6.64 5.77
N LEU A 86 -3.27 5.54 5.04
CA LEU A 86 -1.96 4.97 4.73
C LEU A 86 -1.85 4.85 3.21
N SER A 87 -0.86 5.50 2.62
CA SER A 87 -0.60 5.43 1.17
C SER A 87 0.83 4.99 0.92
N HIS A 88 1.04 4.29 -0.19
CA HIS A 88 2.34 3.75 -0.57
C HIS A 88 2.54 3.85 -2.08
N ILE A 89 3.75 4.25 -2.50
CA ILE A 89 4.21 4.19 -3.89
C ILE A 89 5.37 3.21 -3.98
N ARG A 90 5.22 2.24 -4.87
CA ARG A 90 6.14 1.14 -5.04
C ARG A 90 7.25 1.49 -6.04
N ALA A 91 8.49 1.37 -5.59
CA ALA A 91 9.65 1.27 -6.44
C ALA A 91 10.02 -0.22 -6.54
N ALA A 92 9.91 -0.80 -7.71
CA ALA A 92 10.47 -2.12 -8.00
C ALA A 92 11.66 -1.97 -8.93
N SER A 93 12.65 -2.82 -8.76
CA SER A 93 13.65 -3.02 -9.81
C SER A 93 12.96 -3.53 -11.07
N TYR A 94 13.40 -3.11 -12.24
CA TYR A 94 12.91 -3.64 -13.53
C TYR A 94 13.42 -5.09 -13.73
N ASP A 95 12.99 -5.97 -12.84
CA ASP A 95 13.26 -7.40 -12.92
C ASP A 95 12.01 -8.10 -13.43
N ALA A 96 12.13 -8.90 -14.47
CA ALA A 96 11.04 -9.68 -15.04
C ALA A 96 10.39 -10.65 -14.05
N SER A 97 11.04 -10.95 -12.93
CA SER A 97 10.49 -11.75 -11.84
C SER A 97 9.51 -10.98 -10.93
N VAL A 98 9.48 -9.64 -11.02
CA VAL A 98 8.59 -8.80 -10.21
C VAL A 98 7.23 -8.68 -10.87
N VAL A 99 6.24 -9.38 -10.34
CA VAL A 99 4.87 -9.31 -10.84
C VAL A 99 4.26 -7.94 -10.53
N GLN A 100 3.86 -7.22 -11.60
CA GLN A 100 3.09 -6.00 -11.48
C GLN A 100 1.60 -6.34 -11.51
N ALA A 101 0.98 -6.33 -10.33
CA ALA A 101 -0.44 -6.64 -10.15
C ALA A 101 -1.01 -5.78 -9.03
N ASP A 102 -2.32 -5.54 -9.05
CA ASP A 102 -3.02 -4.80 -7.98
C ASP A 102 -2.79 -5.46 -6.63
N GLU A 103 -2.78 -6.78 -6.59
CA GLU A 103 -2.55 -7.62 -5.41
C GLU A 103 -1.15 -7.47 -4.80
N ASN A 104 -0.21 -6.88 -5.53
CA ASN A 104 1.14 -6.61 -5.06
C ASN A 104 1.37 -5.13 -4.67
N CYS A 105 0.31 -4.31 -4.69
CA CYS A 105 0.35 -2.93 -4.26
C CYS A 105 -0.03 -2.80 -2.78
N HIS A 106 0.75 -2.03 -2.02
CA HIS A 106 0.42 -1.70 -0.63
C HIS A 106 -0.60 -0.55 -0.56
N PRO A 107 -1.29 -0.41 0.59
CA PRO A 107 -1.26 -1.22 1.80
C PRO A 107 -2.08 -2.50 1.67
N PHE A 108 -1.74 -3.53 2.47
CA PHE A 108 -2.53 -4.76 2.57
C PHE A 108 -3.53 -4.67 3.72
N SER A 109 -4.73 -5.19 3.48
CA SER A 109 -5.80 -5.33 4.46
C SER A 109 -6.53 -6.65 4.23
N PHE A 110 -6.80 -7.38 5.29
CA PHE A 110 -7.59 -8.61 5.25
C PHE A 110 -8.95 -8.41 5.93
N ASP A 111 -9.92 -9.19 5.52
CA ASP A 111 -11.24 -9.16 6.10
C ASP A 111 -11.21 -9.52 7.60
N HIS A 112 -12.10 -8.88 8.36
CA HIS A 112 -12.26 -9.14 9.80
C HIS A 112 -11.02 -8.82 10.66
N THR A 113 -10.11 -7.96 10.17
CA THR A 113 -9.01 -7.45 10.98
C THR A 113 -9.00 -5.92 10.98
N PRO A 114 -8.67 -5.27 12.12
CA PRO A 114 -8.55 -3.81 12.19
C PRO A 114 -7.20 -3.29 11.71
N TRP A 115 -6.32 -4.17 11.26
CA TRP A 115 -4.94 -3.85 10.91
C TRP A 115 -4.76 -3.68 9.42
N ILE A 116 -3.84 -2.80 9.04
CA ILE A 116 -3.30 -2.69 7.69
C ILE A 116 -1.78 -2.59 7.75
N ILE A 117 -1.13 -2.98 6.68
CA ILE A 117 0.33 -2.91 6.60
C ILE A 117 0.80 -2.31 5.27
N ALA A 118 1.83 -1.48 5.35
CA ALA A 118 2.69 -1.12 4.23
C ALA A 118 4.15 -1.21 4.67
N GLN A 119 5.03 -1.58 3.76
CA GLN A 119 6.46 -1.71 4.03
C GLN A 119 7.27 -0.99 2.96
N ASN A 120 8.34 -0.32 3.40
CA ASN A 120 9.38 0.18 2.50
C ASN A 120 10.66 -0.63 2.75
N GLY A 121 10.89 -1.62 1.90
CA GLY A 121 12.00 -2.56 1.99
C GLY A 121 11.69 -3.88 1.32
N ALA A 122 12.60 -4.84 1.50
CA ALA A 122 12.43 -6.22 1.09
C ALA A 122 13.12 -7.13 2.10
N LEU A 123 12.54 -8.28 2.37
CA LEU A 123 13.17 -9.30 3.22
C LEU A 123 14.19 -10.11 2.41
N PRO A 124 15.45 -10.10 2.80
CA PRO A 124 16.44 -11.00 2.19
C PRO A 124 16.00 -12.45 2.37
N HIS A 125 16.13 -13.25 1.31
CA HIS A 125 15.81 -14.70 1.34
C HIS A 125 14.37 -15.03 1.78
N TRP A 126 13.40 -14.10 1.57
CA TRP A 126 12.04 -14.23 2.09
C TRP A 126 11.33 -15.53 1.66
N ARG A 127 11.65 -16.07 0.47
CA ARG A 127 11.10 -17.36 0.01
C ARG A 127 11.54 -18.54 0.87
N GLN A 128 12.75 -18.48 1.43
CA GLN A 128 13.21 -19.48 2.40
C GLN A 128 12.49 -19.26 3.73
N LEU A 129 12.48 -18.02 4.24
CA LEU A 129 11.77 -17.67 5.47
C LEU A 129 10.29 -18.05 5.40
N GLN A 130 9.63 -17.81 4.27
CA GLN A 130 8.24 -18.21 4.06
C GLN A 130 8.04 -19.70 4.31
N ARG A 131 8.90 -20.57 3.75
CA ARG A 131 8.80 -22.02 3.95
C ARG A 131 8.99 -22.44 5.40
N GLU A 132 9.92 -21.80 6.08
CA GLU A 132 10.23 -22.08 7.50
C GLU A 132 9.11 -21.60 8.44
N LEU A 133 8.51 -20.45 8.12
CA LEU A 133 7.50 -19.79 8.97
C LEU A 133 6.05 -20.18 8.63
N LEU A 134 5.82 -20.81 7.48
CA LEU A 134 4.48 -21.23 7.05
C LEU A 134 3.71 -22.05 8.12
N PRO A 135 4.33 -22.97 8.89
CA PRO A 135 3.65 -23.71 9.96
C PRO A 135 3.11 -22.83 11.10
N HIS A 136 3.57 -21.57 11.21
CA HIS A 136 3.11 -20.63 12.23
C HIS A 136 1.98 -19.72 11.74
N CYS A 137 1.59 -19.85 10.47
CA CYS A 137 0.54 -19.05 9.88
C CYS A 137 -0.82 -19.74 10.05
N LYS A 138 -1.84 -18.95 10.45
CA LYS A 138 -3.23 -19.44 10.54
C LYS A 138 -3.87 -19.48 9.16
N ASP A 139 -4.54 -20.57 8.82
CA ASP A 139 -5.19 -20.81 7.51
C ASP A 139 -6.17 -19.69 7.12
N GLN A 140 -6.89 -19.14 8.09
CA GLN A 140 -7.83 -18.04 7.85
C GLN A 140 -7.19 -16.78 7.25
N TYR A 141 -5.91 -16.55 7.46
CA TYR A 141 -5.16 -15.44 6.87
C TYR A 141 -4.40 -15.87 5.61
N LEU A 142 -3.88 -17.10 5.58
CA LEU A 142 -3.24 -17.64 4.39
C LEU A 142 -4.17 -17.66 3.18
N THR A 143 -5.44 -18.00 3.39
CA THR A 143 -6.46 -18.05 2.33
C THR A 143 -6.85 -16.68 1.77
N GLN A 144 -6.54 -15.60 2.47
CA GLN A 144 -6.78 -14.23 2.01
C GLN A 144 -5.61 -13.66 1.21
N MET A 145 -4.46 -14.29 1.26
CA MET A 145 -3.28 -13.88 0.51
C MET A 145 -3.52 -14.04 -1.00
N ARG A 146 -3.33 -12.97 -1.78
CA ARG A 146 -3.59 -12.94 -3.23
C ARG A 146 -2.34 -12.64 -4.05
N GLY A 147 -1.44 -11.86 -3.47
CA GLY A 147 -0.21 -11.44 -4.13
C GLY A 147 0.96 -12.39 -3.90
N THR A 148 2.12 -11.92 -4.25
CA THR A 148 3.38 -12.69 -4.22
C THR A 148 4.48 -11.96 -3.47
N THR A 149 4.13 -10.95 -2.65
CA THR A 149 5.11 -10.12 -1.94
C THR A 149 5.47 -10.70 -0.58
N ASP A 150 6.67 -10.38 -0.15
CA ASP A 150 7.16 -10.66 1.20
C ASP A 150 6.33 -9.93 2.27
N THR A 151 5.90 -8.73 1.97
CA THR A 151 5.10 -7.90 2.89
C THR A 151 3.73 -8.51 3.18
N GLU A 152 3.05 -9.05 2.16
CA GLU A 152 1.75 -9.71 2.36
C GLU A 152 1.91 -10.97 3.23
N PHE A 153 2.98 -11.74 3.01
CA PHE A 153 3.29 -12.88 3.87
C PHE A 153 3.62 -12.46 5.31
N LEU A 154 4.40 -11.38 5.49
CA LEU A 154 4.64 -10.81 6.82
C LEU A 154 3.34 -10.42 7.52
N TYR A 155 2.38 -9.90 6.77
CA TYR A 155 1.09 -9.53 7.32
C TYR A 155 0.31 -10.75 7.79
N VAL A 156 0.29 -11.84 7.01
CA VAL A 156 -0.27 -13.14 7.43
C VAL A 156 0.37 -13.62 8.71
N LEU A 157 1.70 -13.60 8.78
CA LEU A 157 2.45 -14.05 9.96
C LEU A 157 2.12 -13.18 11.18
N LEU A 158 2.16 -11.85 11.03
CA LEU A 158 1.82 -10.91 12.11
C LEU A 158 0.44 -11.19 12.69
N LEU A 159 -0.58 -11.27 11.82
CA LEU A 159 -1.95 -11.56 12.24
C LEU A 159 -2.11 -12.96 12.85
N SER A 160 -1.26 -13.90 12.47
CA SER A 160 -1.29 -15.25 13.04
C SER A 160 -0.71 -15.31 14.45
N LEU A 161 0.19 -14.38 14.77
CA LEU A 161 0.84 -14.29 16.09
C LEU A 161 0.08 -13.41 17.09
N LEU A 162 -0.81 -12.53 16.59
CA LEU A 162 -1.76 -11.75 17.39
C LEU A 162 -2.97 -12.59 17.84
#